data_f297e9d934f5bbe2e031210ecffa6ae7
#
_entry.id   f297e9d934f5bbe2e031210ecffa6ae7
#
_cell.length_a   1.000
_cell.length_b   1.000
_cell.length_c   1.000
_cell.angle_alpha   90.00
_cell.angle_beta   90.00
_cell.angle_gamma   90.00
#
_symmetry.space_group_name_H-M   'P 1'
#
loop_
_entity.id
_entity.type
_entity.pdbx_description
1 polymer ?
#
loop_
_entity_poly.entity_id
_entity_poly.type
_entity_poly.pdbx_seq_one_letter_code
_entity_poly.pdbx_strand_id
1 'polypeptide(L)'
;MARVRRNIVVEGLAGMLASQLVFKHDKAGRTIISIKPRFDENREFTPAQMAQQERFQEATAYAKDAIQTEAVYAEKAVGTAMSAYNVAVADWFHTPEVTEIDVSNYTGQAGQVIRARVMDDVQVTRVTMVITTDAGEVVEQGEMTHEQGVWYTYTTVDTCPDGPARVIVTGLDLPGHAGVEEATLTATA
;
A
#
# COMPACT_ATOMS: atom_id res chain seq x y z
N MET A 1 -4.74 -24.96 13.24
CA MET A 1 -5.93 -24.84 12.37
C MET A 1 -5.92 -25.99 11.40
N ALA A 2 -6.99 -26.78 11.33
CA ALA A 2 -7.08 -27.93 10.41
C ALA A 2 -8.07 -27.61 9.28
N ARG A 3 -7.75 -28.07 8.06
CA ARG A 3 -8.64 -27.97 6.89
C ARG A 3 -9.23 -29.35 6.62
N VAL A 4 -10.56 -29.42 6.46
CA VAL A 4 -11.27 -30.63 6.14
C VAL A 4 -11.62 -30.63 4.66
N ARG A 5 -11.17 -31.70 3.94
CA ARG A 5 -11.55 -31.93 2.55
C ARG A 5 -12.56 -33.06 2.52
N ARG A 6 -13.78 -32.79 2.08
CA ARG A 6 -14.87 -33.77 1.84
C ARG A 6 -15.03 -34.82 2.96
N ASN A 7 -15.36 -34.37 4.15
CA ASN A 7 -15.75 -35.29 5.24
C ASN A 7 -17.22 -35.05 5.57
N ILE A 8 -18.06 -36.03 5.30
CA ILE A 8 -19.52 -35.96 5.48
C ILE A 8 -19.94 -35.65 6.90
N VAL A 9 -19.11 -35.98 7.89
CA VAL A 9 -19.40 -35.71 9.32
C VAL A 9 -19.28 -34.24 9.67
N VAL A 10 -18.48 -33.49 8.93
CA VAL A 10 -18.23 -32.06 9.21
C VAL A 10 -18.65 -31.14 8.07
N GLU A 11 -19.18 -31.73 6.99
CA GLU A 11 -19.70 -30.97 5.86
C GLU A 11 -20.97 -30.21 6.30
N GLY A 12 -21.01 -28.90 6.06
CA GLY A 12 -22.11 -28.03 6.44
C GLY A 12 -22.17 -27.60 7.91
N LEU A 13 -21.26 -28.09 8.78
CA LEU A 13 -21.19 -27.62 10.16
C LEU A 13 -20.60 -26.21 10.22
N ALA A 14 -21.34 -25.30 10.87
CA ALA A 14 -20.91 -23.95 11.19
C ALA A 14 -21.24 -23.62 12.65
N GLY A 15 -20.39 -22.84 13.31
CA GLY A 15 -20.59 -22.45 14.71
C GLY A 15 -19.67 -23.14 15.70
N MET A 16 -20.05 -23.15 16.97
CA MET A 16 -19.22 -23.67 18.05
C MET A 16 -19.79 -25.01 18.56
N LEU A 17 -18.90 -26.02 18.63
CA LEU A 17 -19.24 -27.34 19.19
C LEU A 17 -18.59 -27.49 20.55
N ALA A 18 -19.40 -27.86 21.55
CA ALA A 18 -19.03 -28.18 22.95
C ALA A 18 -18.13 -27.10 23.59
N SER A 19 -18.30 -25.83 23.21
CA SER A 19 -17.48 -24.70 23.68
C SER A 19 -15.98 -24.84 23.48
N GLN A 20 -15.55 -25.80 22.62
CA GLN A 20 -14.11 -26.10 22.36
C GLN A 20 -13.73 -25.90 20.92
N LEU A 21 -14.56 -26.31 19.96
CA LEU A 21 -14.27 -26.27 18.53
C LEU A 21 -15.15 -25.24 17.83
N VAL A 22 -14.54 -24.48 16.94
CA VAL A 22 -15.25 -23.52 16.08
C VAL A 22 -15.10 -23.96 14.64
N PHE A 23 -16.24 -24.15 13.98
CA PHE A 23 -16.37 -24.47 12.57
C PHE A 23 -16.72 -23.19 11.81
N LYS A 24 -15.95 -22.88 10.77
CA LYS A 24 -16.16 -21.72 9.88
C LYS A 24 -16.08 -22.17 8.43
N HIS A 25 -16.90 -21.56 7.59
CA HIS A 25 -16.76 -21.66 6.14
C HIS A 25 -16.06 -20.40 5.60
N ASP A 26 -15.08 -20.60 4.74
CA ASP A 26 -14.53 -19.49 3.99
C ASP A 26 -15.33 -19.25 2.70
N LYS A 27 -15.01 -18.15 1.98
CA LYS A 27 -15.67 -17.83 0.71
C LYS A 27 -15.43 -18.87 -0.39
N ALA A 28 -14.39 -19.67 -0.27
CA ALA A 28 -14.08 -20.76 -1.20
C ALA A 28 -14.82 -22.06 -0.81
N GLY A 29 -15.77 -22.03 0.14
CA GLY A 29 -16.56 -23.19 0.58
C GLY A 29 -15.77 -24.19 1.44
N ARG A 30 -14.57 -23.83 1.93
CA ARG A 30 -13.74 -24.72 2.74
C ARG A 30 -14.19 -24.64 4.20
N THR A 31 -14.34 -25.80 4.85
CA THR A 31 -14.58 -25.86 6.28
C THR A 31 -13.27 -25.76 7.05
N ILE A 32 -13.20 -24.80 7.94
CA ILE A 32 -12.06 -24.56 8.82
C ILE A 32 -12.46 -24.92 10.23
N ILE A 33 -11.67 -25.76 10.89
CA ILE A 33 -11.85 -26.12 12.29
C ILE A 33 -10.74 -25.48 13.10
N SER A 34 -11.10 -24.78 14.16
CA SER A 34 -10.18 -24.17 15.11
C SER A 34 -10.62 -24.42 16.53
N ILE A 35 -9.67 -24.45 17.46
CA ILE A 35 -9.96 -24.43 18.89
C ILE A 35 -10.47 -23.02 19.24
N LYS A 36 -11.44 -22.94 20.16
CA LYS A 36 -11.88 -21.65 20.72
C LYS A 36 -10.67 -20.92 21.32
N PRO A 37 -10.41 -19.67 20.93
CA PRO A 37 -9.34 -18.89 21.54
C PRO A 37 -9.58 -18.75 23.05
N ARG A 38 -8.51 -18.93 23.83
CA ARG A 38 -8.50 -18.63 25.26
C ARG A 38 -7.65 -17.39 25.44
N PHE A 39 -8.23 -16.37 26.03
CA PHE A 39 -7.53 -15.13 26.37
C PHE A 39 -7.31 -15.14 27.87
N ASP A 40 -6.09 -14.77 28.30
CA ASP A 40 -5.80 -14.46 29.70
C ASP A 40 -6.42 -13.10 30.01
N GLU A 41 -7.32 -13.03 30.98
CA GLU A 41 -7.99 -11.79 31.39
C GLU A 41 -7.02 -10.78 32.02
N ASN A 42 -5.89 -11.28 32.56
CA ASN A 42 -4.83 -10.45 33.18
C ASN A 42 -3.69 -10.17 32.20
N ARG A 43 -3.87 -10.40 30.90
CA ARG A 43 -2.82 -10.19 29.91
C ARG A 43 -2.52 -8.70 29.77
N GLU A 44 -1.30 -8.32 30.10
CA GLU A 44 -0.74 -7.01 29.76
C GLU A 44 -0.21 -7.02 28.32
N PHE A 45 -0.56 -5.99 27.56
CA PHE A 45 -0.04 -5.83 26.21
C PHE A 45 1.26 -5.02 26.23
N THR A 46 2.23 -5.45 25.46
CA THR A 46 3.43 -4.65 25.24
C THR A 46 3.10 -3.38 24.45
N PRO A 47 3.91 -2.29 24.56
CA PRO A 47 3.68 -1.07 23.78
C PRO A 47 3.58 -1.34 22.26
N ALA A 48 4.38 -2.24 21.72
CA ALA A 48 4.32 -2.63 20.31
C ALA A 48 3.00 -3.33 19.93
N GLN A 49 2.46 -4.17 20.83
CA GLN A 49 1.16 -4.81 20.62
C GLN A 49 0.02 -3.80 20.68
N MET A 50 0.09 -2.81 21.58
CA MET A 50 -0.91 -1.74 21.65
C MET A 50 -0.87 -0.88 20.38
N ALA A 51 0.30 -0.46 19.93
CA ALA A 51 0.47 0.28 18.69
C ALA A 51 -0.07 -0.48 17.47
N GLN A 52 0.17 -1.81 17.40
CA GLN A 52 -0.38 -2.62 16.32
C GLN A 52 -1.91 -2.76 16.37
N GLN A 53 -2.49 -2.81 17.58
CA GLN A 53 -3.95 -2.83 17.73
C GLN A 53 -4.57 -1.49 17.31
N GLU A 54 -3.95 -0.38 17.67
CA GLU A 54 -4.36 0.96 17.27
C GLU A 54 -4.36 1.10 15.74
N ARG A 55 -3.22 0.78 15.10
CA ARG A 55 -3.11 0.76 13.64
C ARG A 55 -4.18 -0.12 12.98
N PHE A 56 -4.48 -1.30 13.57
CA PHE A 56 -5.52 -2.16 13.04
C PHE A 56 -6.92 -1.55 13.20
N GLN A 57 -7.18 -0.83 14.30
CA GLN A 57 -8.45 -0.10 14.48
C GLN A 57 -8.62 0.99 13.43
N GLU A 58 -7.56 1.77 13.15
CA GLU A 58 -7.56 2.79 12.09
C GLU A 58 -7.79 2.17 10.72
N ALA A 59 -7.06 1.10 10.37
CA ALA A 59 -7.24 0.37 9.12
C ALA A 59 -8.67 -0.16 8.94
N THR A 60 -9.27 -0.68 10.01
CA THR A 60 -10.65 -1.19 9.96
C THR A 60 -11.70 -0.09 9.89
N ALA A 61 -11.44 1.09 10.48
CA ALA A 61 -12.29 2.26 10.35
C ALA A 61 -12.23 2.78 8.91
N TYR A 62 -11.04 3.01 8.38
CA TYR A 62 -10.83 3.38 6.97
C TYR A 62 -11.55 2.42 6.01
N ALA A 63 -11.33 1.10 6.16
CA ALA A 63 -11.89 0.11 5.25
C ALA A 63 -13.43 0.09 5.25
N LYS A 64 -14.09 0.39 6.37
CA LYS A 64 -15.56 0.47 6.42
C LYS A 64 -16.11 1.61 5.57
N ASP A 65 -15.43 2.74 5.57
CA ASP A 65 -15.85 3.92 4.81
C ASP A 65 -15.42 3.78 3.34
N ALA A 66 -14.20 3.34 3.10
CA ALA A 66 -13.63 3.20 1.76
C ALA A 66 -14.39 2.21 0.86
N ILE A 67 -14.90 1.11 1.39
CA ILE A 67 -15.72 0.17 0.57
C ILE A 67 -17.08 0.74 0.14
N GLN A 68 -17.51 1.87 0.71
CA GLN A 68 -18.74 2.55 0.33
C GLN A 68 -18.49 3.57 -0.80
N THR A 69 -17.28 4.13 -0.86
CA THR A 69 -16.90 5.21 -1.78
C THR A 69 -16.02 4.73 -2.93
N GLU A 70 -15.16 3.73 -2.69
CA GLU A 70 -14.13 3.27 -3.63
C GLU A 70 -14.49 1.90 -4.24
N ALA A 71 -14.96 1.91 -5.47
CA ALA A 71 -15.33 0.69 -6.20
C ALA A 71 -14.13 -0.25 -6.46
N VAL A 72 -12.93 0.29 -6.54
CA VAL A 72 -11.70 -0.45 -6.84
C VAL A 72 -11.45 -1.61 -5.87
N TYR A 73 -11.82 -1.48 -4.60
CA TYR A 73 -11.67 -2.56 -3.62
C TYR A 73 -12.56 -3.76 -3.95
N ALA A 74 -13.78 -3.50 -4.44
CA ALA A 74 -14.66 -4.56 -4.89
C ALA A 74 -14.12 -5.23 -6.16
N GLU A 75 -13.60 -4.46 -7.10
CA GLU A 75 -12.99 -4.94 -8.34
C GLU A 75 -11.77 -5.83 -8.06
N LYS A 76 -10.86 -5.37 -7.19
CA LYS A 76 -9.67 -6.13 -6.79
C LYS A 76 -10.01 -7.42 -6.01
N ALA A 77 -11.16 -7.47 -5.33
CA ALA A 77 -11.62 -8.68 -4.65
C ALA A 77 -12.19 -9.75 -5.59
N VAL A 78 -12.54 -9.40 -6.84
CA VAL A 78 -13.09 -10.34 -7.83
C VAL A 78 -12.06 -11.43 -8.15
N GLY A 79 -12.50 -12.69 -8.11
CA GLY A 79 -11.62 -13.85 -8.38
C GLY A 79 -10.67 -14.21 -7.24
N THR A 80 -10.68 -13.48 -6.13
CA THR A 80 -9.89 -13.77 -4.94
C THR A 80 -10.76 -14.36 -3.81
N ALA A 81 -10.12 -14.96 -2.80
CA ALA A 81 -10.79 -15.38 -1.57
C ALA A 81 -11.03 -14.22 -0.59
N MET A 82 -10.59 -13.01 -0.92
CA MET A 82 -10.72 -11.81 -0.07
C MET A 82 -12.07 -11.12 -0.29
N SER A 83 -12.55 -10.41 0.72
CA SER A 83 -13.63 -9.43 0.55
C SER A 83 -13.06 -8.06 0.20
N ALA A 84 -13.86 -7.17 -0.40
CA ALA A 84 -13.47 -5.77 -0.60
C ALA A 84 -12.94 -5.14 0.69
N TYR A 85 -13.60 -5.40 1.82
CA TYR A 85 -13.17 -4.96 3.14
C TYR A 85 -11.76 -5.47 3.50
N ASN A 86 -11.46 -6.75 3.24
CA ASN A 86 -10.13 -7.29 3.55
C ASN A 86 -9.05 -6.73 2.61
N VAL A 87 -9.41 -6.41 1.36
CA VAL A 87 -8.50 -5.73 0.42
C VAL A 87 -8.20 -4.33 0.93
N ALA A 88 -9.22 -3.56 1.34
CA ALA A 88 -9.03 -2.21 1.89
C ALA A 88 -8.22 -2.20 3.21
N VAL A 89 -8.43 -3.19 4.09
CA VAL A 89 -7.60 -3.32 5.31
C VAL A 89 -6.14 -3.64 4.96
N ALA A 90 -5.90 -4.49 3.97
CA ALA A 90 -4.53 -4.82 3.53
C ALA A 90 -3.85 -3.61 2.90
N ASP A 91 -4.54 -2.88 2.03
CA ASP A 91 -4.11 -1.66 1.38
C ASP A 91 -3.63 -0.60 2.39
N TRP A 92 -4.41 -0.40 3.45
CA TRP A 92 -4.05 0.55 4.52
C TRP A 92 -2.70 0.23 5.20
N PHE A 93 -2.28 -1.04 5.23
CA PHE A 93 -1.00 -1.45 5.82
C PHE A 93 0.17 -1.37 4.83
N HIS A 94 -0.09 -1.32 3.55
CA HIS A 94 0.90 -1.24 2.49
C HIS A 94 0.95 0.18 1.94
N THR A 95 2.14 0.75 1.88
CA THR A 95 2.37 2.06 1.27
C THR A 95 2.84 1.88 -0.17
N PRO A 96 2.59 2.84 -1.06
CA PRO A 96 3.12 2.77 -2.41
C PRO A 96 4.65 2.73 -2.40
N GLU A 97 5.22 2.05 -3.36
CA GLU A 97 6.66 1.89 -3.50
C GLU A 97 7.14 2.60 -4.77
N VAL A 98 8.08 3.52 -4.60
CA VAL A 98 8.83 4.11 -5.72
C VAL A 98 10.07 3.25 -5.93
N THR A 99 10.07 2.44 -7.01
CA THR A 99 11.11 1.43 -7.24
C THR A 99 12.24 1.91 -8.11
N GLU A 100 12.04 2.97 -8.89
CA GLU A 100 13.03 3.49 -9.82
C GLU A 100 12.75 4.96 -10.13
N ILE A 101 13.81 5.78 -10.17
CA ILE A 101 13.77 7.15 -10.66
C ILE A 101 14.80 7.26 -11.78
N ASP A 102 14.33 7.41 -13.01
CA ASP A 102 15.20 7.58 -14.19
C ASP A 102 15.46 9.07 -14.44
N VAL A 103 16.65 9.48 -14.08
CA VAL A 103 17.18 10.82 -14.30
C VAL A 103 18.23 10.87 -15.40
N SER A 104 18.38 9.83 -16.21
CA SER A 104 19.43 9.69 -17.23
C SER A 104 19.43 10.82 -18.27
N ASN A 105 18.24 11.37 -18.54
CA ASN A 105 18.04 12.47 -19.48
C ASN A 105 18.00 13.85 -18.81
N TYR A 106 18.22 13.92 -17.50
CA TYR A 106 18.17 15.16 -16.75
C TYR A 106 19.59 15.66 -16.41
N THR A 107 19.93 16.84 -16.89
CA THR A 107 21.23 17.52 -16.69
C THR A 107 21.05 18.86 -15.97
N GLY A 108 19.87 19.12 -15.36
CA GLY A 108 19.55 20.36 -14.70
C GLY A 108 18.99 21.47 -15.63
N GLN A 109 18.59 21.13 -16.85
CA GLN A 109 18.01 22.08 -17.80
C GLN A 109 16.49 21.95 -17.86
N ALA A 110 15.82 23.05 -18.19
CA ALA A 110 14.39 23.05 -18.48
C ALA A 110 14.05 22.22 -19.72
N GLY A 111 12.84 21.65 -19.77
CA GLY A 111 12.34 20.85 -20.88
C GLY A 111 12.83 19.40 -20.91
N GLN A 112 13.55 18.96 -19.90
CA GLN A 112 14.03 17.59 -19.79
C GLN A 112 13.01 16.70 -19.07
N VAL A 113 13.03 15.40 -19.37
CA VAL A 113 12.06 14.45 -18.84
C VAL A 113 12.69 13.60 -17.76
N ILE A 114 12.03 13.58 -16.59
CA ILE A 114 12.30 12.65 -15.48
C ILE A 114 11.19 11.63 -15.46
N ARG A 115 11.54 10.35 -15.26
CA ARG A 115 10.58 9.25 -15.17
C ARG A 115 10.71 8.57 -13.83
N ALA A 116 9.59 8.12 -13.26
CA ALA A 116 9.58 7.34 -12.05
C ALA A 116 8.67 6.12 -12.19
N ARG A 117 9.08 5.04 -11.60
CA ARG A 117 8.28 3.82 -11.50
C ARG A 117 7.70 3.71 -10.10
N VAL A 118 6.36 3.86 -10.03
CA VAL A 118 5.63 3.84 -8.76
C VAL A 118 4.57 2.75 -8.81
N MET A 119 4.55 1.91 -7.80
CA MET A 119 3.63 0.77 -7.70
C MET A 119 2.91 0.78 -6.37
N ASP A 120 1.70 0.22 -6.39
CA ASP A 120 0.88 -0.01 -5.23
C ASP A 120 0.03 -1.27 -5.42
N ASP A 121 -0.41 -1.89 -4.33
CA ASP A 121 -1.22 -3.11 -4.37
C ASP A 121 -2.62 -2.85 -4.94
N VAL A 122 -3.17 -1.66 -4.70
CA VAL A 122 -4.51 -1.29 -5.15
C VAL A 122 -4.45 -0.17 -6.17
N GLN A 123 -4.04 1.04 -5.76
CA GLN A 123 -4.00 2.18 -6.66
C GLN A 123 -3.12 3.32 -6.14
N VAL A 124 -2.20 3.76 -6.99
CA VAL A 124 -1.50 5.05 -6.81
C VAL A 124 -2.46 6.17 -7.23
N THR A 125 -2.76 7.10 -6.32
CA THR A 125 -3.69 8.20 -6.59
C THR A 125 -3.00 9.43 -7.14
N ARG A 126 -1.76 9.68 -6.69
CA ARG A 126 -0.96 10.82 -7.13
C ARG A 126 0.53 10.53 -6.99
N VAL A 127 1.31 11.06 -7.91
CA VAL A 127 2.77 11.05 -7.84
C VAL A 127 3.27 12.48 -7.97
N THR A 128 4.11 12.91 -7.05
CA THR A 128 4.72 14.24 -7.07
C THR A 128 6.23 14.12 -7.08
N MET A 129 6.86 15.12 -7.64
CA MET A 129 8.31 15.23 -7.71
C MET A 129 8.76 16.58 -7.15
N VAL A 130 9.89 16.57 -6.45
CA VAL A 130 10.58 17.77 -5.97
C VAL A 130 12.04 17.67 -6.40
N ILE A 131 12.56 18.74 -7.02
CA ILE A 131 13.97 18.89 -7.34
C ILE A 131 14.57 19.87 -6.33
N THR A 132 15.68 19.48 -5.71
CA THR A 132 16.39 20.34 -4.77
C THR A 132 17.87 20.48 -5.15
N THR A 133 18.46 21.61 -4.77
CA THR A 133 19.92 21.78 -4.80
C THR A 133 20.59 20.91 -3.73
N ASP A 134 21.92 20.77 -3.77
CA ASP A 134 22.68 20.12 -2.69
C ASP A 134 22.52 20.81 -1.34
N ALA A 135 22.24 22.11 -1.33
CA ALA A 135 21.96 22.89 -0.14
C ALA A 135 20.54 22.61 0.43
N GLY A 136 19.71 21.83 -0.30
CA GLY A 136 18.33 21.52 0.10
C GLY A 136 17.31 22.59 -0.30
N GLU A 137 17.69 23.57 -1.11
CA GLU A 137 16.76 24.55 -1.65
C GLU A 137 15.91 23.94 -2.76
N VAL A 138 14.59 24.14 -2.70
CA VAL A 138 13.66 23.64 -3.74
C VAL A 138 13.84 24.48 -5.01
N VAL A 139 14.21 23.83 -6.08
CA VAL A 139 14.31 24.42 -7.42
C VAL A 139 12.97 24.36 -8.12
N GLU A 140 12.36 23.18 -8.11
CA GLU A 140 11.11 22.92 -8.80
C GLU A 140 10.33 21.82 -8.09
N GLN A 141 9.00 21.89 -8.16
CA GLN A 141 8.12 20.83 -7.70
C GLN A 141 6.87 20.74 -8.58
N GLY A 142 6.36 19.53 -8.74
CA GLY A 142 5.16 19.34 -9.55
C GLY A 142 4.59 17.93 -9.46
N GLU A 143 3.40 17.78 -10.04
CA GLU A 143 2.74 16.50 -10.16
C GLU A 143 3.21 15.79 -11.42
N MET A 144 3.57 14.51 -11.29
CA MET A 144 3.96 13.68 -12.43
C MET A 144 2.73 13.15 -13.15
N THR A 145 2.81 13.07 -14.47
CA THR A 145 1.74 12.54 -15.31
C THR A 145 1.93 11.04 -15.51
N HIS A 146 0.85 10.27 -15.32
CA HIS A 146 0.86 8.85 -15.63
C HIS A 146 1.09 8.63 -17.14
N GLU A 147 2.10 7.85 -17.49
CA GLU A 147 2.45 7.54 -18.88
C GLU A 147 1.80 6.20 -19.31
N GLN A 148 2.34 5.11 -18.81
CA GLN A 148 1.86 3.76 -19.10
C GLN A 148 2.23 2.77 -18.00
N GLY A 149 1.29 1.89 -17.62
CA GLY A 149 1.52 0.85 -16.62
C GLY A 149 1.81 1.44 -15.25
N VAL A 150 3.05 1.36 -14.79
CA VAL A 150 3.52 1.86 -13.50
C VAL A 150 4.45 3.06 -13.62
N TRP A 151 4.58 3.63 -14.83
CA TRP A 151 5.47 4.73 -15.11
C TRP A 151 4.76 6.08 -15.08
N TYR A 152 5.44 7.04 -14.47
CA TYR A 152 5.05 8.44 -14.38
C TYR A 152 6.16 9.31 -14.93
N THR A 153 5.80 10.42 -15.58
CA THR A 153 6.74 11.34 -16.22
C THR A 153 6.50 12.75 -15.74
N TYR A 154 7.60 13.50 -15.67
CA TYR A 154 7.58 14.94 -15.43
C TYR A 154 8.52 15.63 -16.40
N THR A 155 8.08 16.74 -17.00
CA THR A 155 8.92 17.59 -17.84
C THR A 155 9.28 18.83 -17.05
N THR A 156 10.59 19.03 -16.82
CA THR A 156 11.10 20.17 -16.05
C THR A 156 10.82 21.50 -16.70
N VAL A 157 10.52 22.51 -15.91
CA VAL A 157 10.22 23.87 -16.36
C VAL A 157 11.34 24.82 -16.02
N ASP A 158 11.99 24.61 -14.87
CA ASP A 158 13.06 25.46 -14.39
C ASP A 158 14.45 24.84 -14.63
N THR A 159 15.47 25.67 -14.66
CA THR A 159 16.87 25.25 -14.76
C THR A 159 17.48 25.23 -13.37
N CYS A 160 18.14 24.13 -13.01
CA CYS A 160 18.93 24.03 -11.79
C CYS A 160 20.30 24.67 -12.01
N PRO A 161 20.61 25.81 -11.39
CA PRO A 161 21.74 26.64 -11.85
C PRO A 161 23.10 26.08 -11.48
N ASP A 162 23.27 25.33 -10.37
CA ASP A 162 24.61 25.04 -9.85
C ASP A 162 24.71 23.67 -9.16
N GLY A 163 25.07 22.65 -9.91
CA GLY A 163 25.58 21.41 -9.34
C GLY A 163 24.58 20.25 -9.26
N PRO A 164 24.96 19.15 -8.59
CA PRO A 164 24.10 17.96 -8.49
C PRO A 164 22.82 18.28 -7.78
N ALA A 165 21.71 17.97 -8.43
CA ALA A 165 20.37 18.11 -7.88
C ALA A 165 19.92 16.77 -7.30
N ARG A 166 19.10 16.81 -6.28
CA ARG A 166 18.34 15.65 -5.80
C ARG A 166 16.95 15.71 -6.38
N VAL A 167 16.51 14.58 -6.86
CA VAL A 167 15.13 14.37 -7.31
C VAL A 167 14.45 13.47 -6.31
N ILE A 168 13.43 13.98 -5.65
CA ILE A 168 12.62 13.26 -4.67
C ILE A 168 11.27 12.98 -5.30
N VAL A 169 10.86 11.72 -5.33
CA VAL A 169 9.56 11.31 -5.85
C VAL A 169 8.73 10.76 -4.70
N THR A 170 7.48 11.20 -4.63
CA THR A 170 6.50 10.76 -3.63
C THR A 170 5.27 10.22 -4.32
N GLY A 171 4.97 8.94 -4.10
CA GLY A 171 3.71 8.31 -4.50
C GLY A 171 2.71 8.33 -3.34
N LEU A 172 1.45 8.60 -3.61
CA LEU A 172 0.34 8.52 -2.66
C LEU A 172 -0.64 7.43 -3.07
N ASP A 173 -1.16 6.69 -2.10
CA ASP A 173 -2.20 5.68 -2.27
C ASP A 173 -3.61 6.22 -1.98
N LEU A 174 -4.60 5.32 -1.97
CA LEU A 174 -5.98 5.64 -1.61
C LEU A 174 -6.15 5.97 -0.11
N PRO A 175 -5.51 5.24 0.84
CA PRO A 175 -5.52 5.60 2.25
C PRO A 175 -4.83 6.93 2.57
N GLY A 176 -4.03 7.48 1.64
CA GLY A 176 -3.27 8.73 1.82
C GLY A 176 -1.88 8.51 2.40
N HIS A 177 -1.37 7.29 2.38
CA HIS A 177 0.00 7.00 2.77
C HIS A 177 0.97 7.37 1.64
N ALA A 178 2.21 7.70 2.01
CA ALA A 178 3.23 8.12 1.08
C ALA A 178 4.39 7.13 1.02
N GLY A 179 4.78 6.76 -0.20
CA GLY A 179 6.08 6.13 -0.49
C GLY A 179 7.01 7.17 -1.10
N VAL A 180 8.22 7.26 -0.58
CA VAL A 180 9.20 8.29 -0.99
C VAL A 180 10.51 7.62 -1.36
N GLU A 181 11.11 8.07 -2.46
CA GLU A 181 12.45 7.66 -2.89
C GLU A 181 13.20 8.88 -3.44
N GLU A 182 14.53 8.87 -3.37
CA GLU A 182 15.38 9.94 -3.90
C GLU A 182 16.44 9.43 -4.87
N ALA A 183 16.69 10.20 -5.88
CA ALA A 183 17.82 10.02 -6.79
C ALA A 183 18.73 11.25 -6.76
N THR A 184 20.04 11.03 -6.66
CA THR A 184 21.04 12.10 -6.69
C THR A 184 21.67 12.16 -8.08
N LEU A 185 21.70 13.34 -8.67
CA LEU A 185 22.45 13.61 -9.90
C LEU A 185 23.91 13.85 -9.54
N THR A 186 24.78 12.99 -10.03
CA THR A 186 26.22 13.26 -10.02
C THR A 186 26.55 14.17 -11.19
N ALA A 187 27.15 15.34 -10.92
CA ALA A 187 27.69 16.17 -11.97
C ALA A 187 28.68 15.35 -12.83
N THR A 188 28.33 15.14 -14.08
CA THR A 188 29.30 14.59 -15.04
C THR A 188 30.31 15.67 -15.31
N ALA A 189 31.57 15.43 -14.89
CA ALA A 189 32.68 16.33 -15.08
C ALA A 189 33.06 16.47 -16.59
#